data_83a677860ff24ddb80fa1178a60b3075
#
_entry.id   83a677860ff24ddb80fa1178a60b3075
#
_cell.length_a   1.000
_cell.length_b   1.000
_cell.length_c   1.000
_cell.angle_alpha   90.00
_cell.angle_beta   90.00
_cell.angle_gamma   90.00
#
_symmetry.space_group_name_H-M   'P 1'
#
loop_
_entity.id
_entity.type
_entity.pdbx_description
1 polymer ?
#
loop_
_entity_poly.entity_id
_entity_poly.type
_entity_poly.pdbx_seq_one_letter_code
_entity_poly.pdbx_strand_id
1 'polypeptide(L)'
;MIPVFRASDVERALSPHEAYDAVRAAFEAHARGTWSMPSKTYVTNYPAGDFRAMPAIGDGHAVLKWVTSFPGNPAKGLPTVTGLVLLSDAEEGTLLALFDAAAVTALRTAAAGVLAADTLCRSEASSYAVIGAGINGAETARMLVAHGVVPLIWDLDEGRRRFVAERIGAQEATSAAEALASEVVVTVTPGAAVLYPEGSLEPGQHVSLMGADGPGKAEVAIAELSRAHLFCDNWEQASHGGELAAGVAAGVVTQDTVTELGAVLIGEADGRRSAGDVTLFDSTGLAIQDLAIAKAAFTKASELELQQIEL
;
A
#
# COMPACT_ATOMS: atom_id res chain seq x y z
N MET A 1 26.33 3.47 18.02
CA MET A 1 25.87 4.49 17.03
C MET A 1 24.83 3.85 16.14
N ILE A 2 23.65 4.46 16.02
CA ILE A 2 22.48 3.93 15.31
C ILE A 2 22.25 4.80 14.07
N PRO A 3 22.27 4.25 12.85
CA PRO A 3 22.01 5.01 11.64
C PRO A 3 20.55 5.43 11.54
N VAL A 4 20.35 6.66 11.04
CA VAL A 4 19.03 7.27 10.82
C VAL A 4 18.84 7.48 9.32
N PHE A 5 17.87 6.78 8.75
CA PHE A 5 17.46 6.92 7.36
C PHE A 5 16.35 7.98 7.25
N ARG A 6 16.68 9.16 6.78
CA ARG A 6 15.70 10.18 6.39
C ARG A 6 14.98 9.75 5.11
N ALA A 7 13.94 10.47 4.72
CA ALA A 7 13.18 10.16 3.51
C ALA A 7 14.08 10.00 2.27
N SER A 8 15.00 10.95 2.04
CA SER A 8 15.94 10.88 0.92
C SER A 8 16.95 9.73 1.01
N ASP A 9 17.21 9.22 2.21
CA ASP A 9 18.12 8.10 2.41
C ASP A 9 17.42 6.78 2.06
N VAL A 10 16.13 6.63 2.41
CA VAL A 10 15.28 5.49 2.00
C VAL A 10 15.14 5.44 0.48
N GLU A 11 14.85 6.60 -0.15
CA GLU A 11 14.73 6.70 -1.62
C GLU A 11 16.03 6.32 -2.36
N ARG A 12 17.20 6.63 -1.77
CA ARG A 12 18.51 6.28 -2.35
C ARG A 12 18.91 4.84 -2.08
N ALA A 13 18.44 4.28 -0.94
CA ALA A 13 18.77 2.92 -0.55
C ALA A 13 18.14 1.88 -1.47
N LEU A 14 16.91 2.11 -1.94
CA LEU A 14 16.15 1.12 -2.69
C LEU A 14 15.60 1.68 -4.00
N SER A 15 15.84 0.96 -5.07
CA SER A 15 15.12 1.13 -6.33
C SER A 15 13.68 0.62 -6.20
N PRO A 16 12.76 1.02 -7.12
CA PRO A 16 11.40 0.48 -7.15
C PRO A 16 11.35 -1.06 -7.24
N HIS A 17 12.23 -1.67 -8.05
CA HIS A 17 12.30 -3.12 -8.20
C HIS A 17 12.73 -3.82 -6.91
N GLU A 18 13.78 -3.32 -6.23
CA GLU A 18 14.23 -3.88 -4.95
C GLU A 18 13.14 -3.80 -3.87
N ALA A 19 12.39 -2.70 -3.84
CA ALA A 19 11.26 -2.55 -2.93
C ALA A 19 10.10 -3.49 -3.27
N TYR A 20 9.78 -3.65 -4.55
CA TYR A 20 8.78 -4.59 -5.03
C TYR A 20 9.14 -6.03 -4.64
N ASP A 21 10.38 -6.46 -4.91
CA ASP A 21 10.84 -7.80 -4.58
C ASP A 21 10.86 -8.05 -3.07
N ALA A 22 11.27 -7.06 -2.28
CA ALA A 22 11.27 -7.16 -0.82
C ALA A 22 9.84 -7.33 -0.26
N VAL A 23 8.87 -6.55 -0.77
CA VAL A 23 7.47 -6.64 -0.34
C VAL A 23 6.83 -7.96 -0.79
N ARG A 24 7.13 -8.42 -2.01
CA ARG A 24 6.70 -9.74 -2.48
C ARG A 24 7.20 -10.86 -1.56
N ALA A 25 8.50 -10.87 -1.26
CA ALA A 25 9.09 -11.87 -0.37
C ALA A 25 8.46 -11.83 1.04
N ALA A 26 8.07 -10.65 1.55
CA ALA A 26 7.39 -10.51 2.84
C ALA A 26 5.98 -11.12 2.83
N PHE A 27 5.19 -10.90 1.76
CA PHE A 27 3.89 -11.55 1.61
C PHE A 27 4.02 -13.07 1.55
N GLU A 28 4.98 -13.58 0.76
CA GLU A 28 5.24 -15.02 0.65
C GLU A 28 5.71 -15.62 1.98
N ALA A 29 6.62 -14.95 2.70
CA ALA A 29 7.11 -15.41 4.00
C ALA A 29 6.02 -15.41 5.06
N HIS A 30 5.14 -14.40 5.06
CA HIS A 30 3.99 -14.33 5.95
C HIS A 30 2.98 -15.45 5.66
N ALA A 31 2.65 -15.67 4.39
CA ALA A 31 1.75 -16.76 3.99
C ALA A 31 2.30 -18.15 4.37
N ARG A 32 3.63 -18.35 4.30
CA ARG A 32 4.29 -19.58 4.78
C ARG A 32 4.43 -19.66 6.31
N GLY A 33 4.00 -18.63 7.06
CA GLY A 33 4.10 -18.57 8.53
C GLY A 33 5.52 -18.34 9.05
N THR A 34 6.50 -17.96 8.22
CA THR A 34 7.89 -17.68 8.64
C THR A 34 8.08 -16.26 9.14
N TRP A 35 7.24 -15.32 8.68
CA TRP A 35 7.13 -13.98 9.23
C TRP A 35 5.79 -13.81 9.92
N SER A 36 5.77 -13.05 11.01
CA SER A 36 4.54 -12.81 11.77
C SER A 36 4.38 -11.34 12.16
N MET A 37 3.13 -10.95 12.31
CA MET A 37 2.73 -9.65 12.83
C MET A 37 1.40 -9.80 13.57
N PRO A 38 1.20 -9.14 14.71
CA PRO A 38 -0.11 -8.96 15.29
C PRO A 38 -0.86 -7.86 14.52
N SER A 39 -2.17 -7.79 14.72
CA SER A 39 -2.98 -6.69 14.20
C SER A 39 -2.51 -5.34 14.73
N LYS A 40 -2.68 -4.29 13.93
CA LYS A 40 -2.34 -2.90 14.29
C LYS A 40 -3.04 -2.49 15.59
N THR A 41 -2.29 -1.84 16.47
CA THR A 41 -2.87 -1.21 17.67
C THR A 41 -3.13 0.27 17.39
N TYR A 42 -4.36 0.70 17.55
CA TYR A 42 -4.79 2.08 17.40
C TYR A 42 -4.91 2.78 18.75
N VAL A 43 -4.33 3.97 18.86
CA VAL A 43 -4.61 4.92 19.94
C VAL A 43 -5.33 6.11 19.31
N THR A 44 -6.65 6.12 19.47
CA THR A 44 -7.53 7.06 18.78
C THR A 44 -7.65 8.39 19.54
N ASN A 45 -7.66 9.49 18.80
CA ASN A 45 -7.91 10.84 19.29
C ASN A 45 -8.86 11.58 18.34
N TYR A 46 -9.95 10.93 17.94
CA TYR A 46 -10.92 11.51 17.02
C TYR A 46 -11.67 12.71 17.64
N PRO A 47 -12.00 13.73 16.85
CA PRO A 47 -11.86 13.81 15.40
C PRO A 47 -10.49 14.29 14.90
N ALA A 48 -9.49 14.53 15.76
CA ALA A 48 -8.19 15.07 15.35
C ALA A 48 -7.39 14.07 14.50
N GLY A 49 -7.35 12.81 14.89
CA GLY A 49 -6.59 11.77 14.21
C GLY A 49 -6.35 10.54 15.08
N ASP A 50 -5.37 9.75 14.71
CA ASP A 50 -4.98 8.54 15.44
C ASP A 50 -3.46 8.33 15.41
N PHE A 51 -3.00 7.46 16.33
CA PHE A 51 -1.66 6.89 16.40
C PHE A 51 -1.76 5.38 16.19
N ARG A 52 -0.79 4.79 15.50
CA ARG A 52 -0.77 3.36 15.18
C ARG A 52 0.58 2.76 15.53
N ALA A 53 0.56 1.66 16.28
CA ALA A 53 1.70 0.79 16.48
C ALA A 53 1.56 -0.45 15.58
N MET A 54 2.57 -0.71 14.77
CA MET A 54 2.55 -1.78 13.76
C MET A 54 3.85 -2.60 13.89
N PRO A 55 3.87 -3.62 14.77
CA PRO A 55 5.01 -4.50 14.94
C PRO A 55 4.98 -5.67 13.96
N ALA A 56 6.17 -6.17 13.57
CA ALA A 56 6.36 -7.44 12.87
C ALA A 56 7.73 -8.05 13.20
N ILE A 57 7.86 -9.34 12.97
CA ILE A 57 9.11 -10.08 13.14
C ILE A 57 9.29 -11.07 11.98
N GLY A 58 10.52 -11.20 11.50
CA GLY A 58 10.90 -12.15 10.47
C GLY A 58 12.38 -12.03 10.10
N ASP A 59 12.98 -13.14 9.66
CA ASP A 59 14.35 -13.18 9.16
C ASP A 59 15.39 -12.54 10.09
N GLY A 60 15.32 -12.85 11.40
CA GLY A 60 16.25 -12.34 12.40
C GLY A 60 16.09 -10.84 12.73
N HIS A 61 15.02 -10.19 12.27
CA HIS A 61 14.74 -8.77 12.52
C HIS A 61 13.35 -8.58 13.10
N ALA A 62 13.20 -7.57 13.95
CA ALA A 62 11.91 -7.09 14.41
C ALA A 62 11.74 -5.61 14.02
N VAL A 63 10.52 -5.23 13.67
CA VAL A 63 10.18 -3.84 13.36
C VAL A 63 9.07 -3.34 14.27
N LEU A 64 9.12 -2.06 14.61
CA LEU A 64 7.98 -1.32 15.11
C LEU A 64 7.83 -0.03 14.31
N LYS A 65 6.74 0.10 13.56
CA LYS A 65 6.35 1.40 13.03
C LYS A 65 5.39 2.08 14.02
N TRP A 66 5.78 3.24 14.50
CA TRP A 66 4.91 4.19 15.19
C TRP A 66 4.57 5.31 14.23
N VAL A 67 3.34 5.36 13.77
CA VAL A 67 2.88 6.31 12.76
C VAL A 67 1.60 7.01 13.20
N THR A 68 1.43 8.26 12.79
CA THR A 68 0.25 9.08 13.08
C THR A 68 -0.51 9.39 11.80
N SER A 69 -1.83 9.56 11.91
CA SER A 69 -2.69 10.02 10.82
C SER A 69 -3.60 11.13 11.32
N PHE A 70 -3.33 12.37 10.89
CA PHE A 70 -4.04 13.57 11.29
C PHE A 70 -4.55 14.32 10.05
N PRO A 71 -5.75 14.00 9.52
CA PRO A 71 -6.27 14.54 8.27
C PRO A 71 -6.42 16.06 8.23
N GLY A 72 -6.60 16.71 9.39
CA GLY A 72 -6.71 18.16 9.51
C GLY A 72 -5.37 18.94 9.47
N ASN A 73 -4.23 18.25 9.49
CA ASN A 73 -2.90 18.87 9.54
C ASN A 73 -2.55 19.72 8.30
N PRO A 74 -2.90 19.35 7.06
CA PRO A 74 -2.57 20.17 5.88
C PRO A 74 -3.09 21.60 5.95
N ALA A 75 -4.24 21.83 6.57
CA ALA A 75 -4.79 23.17 6.80
C ALA A 75 -3.90 24.03 7.75
N LYS A 76 -2.98 23.41 8.48
CA LYS A 76 -2.03 24.02 9.39
C LYS A 76 -0.60 24.03 8.84
N GLY A 77 -0.39 23.62 7.60
CA GLY A 77 0.93 23.46 6.99
C GLY A 77 1.74 22.28 7.54
N LEU A 78 1.08 21.32 8.20
CA LEU A 78 1.71 20.12 8.76
C LEU A 78 1.38 18.89 7.90
N PRO A 79 2.23 17.86 7.87
CA PRO A 79 1.93 16.62 7.14
C PRO A 79 0.79 15.85 7.81
N THR A 80 -0.01 15.17 6.99
CA THR A 80 -1.08 14.27 7.47
C THR A 80 -0.52 13.07 8.21
N VAL A 81 0.58 12.51 7.71
CA VAL A 81 1.22 11.29 8.24
C VAL A 81 2.65 11.62 8.66
N THR A 82 3.00 11.25 9.89
CA THR A 82 4.37 11.32 10.41
C THR A 82 4.65 10.10 11.28
N GLY A 83 5.92 9.81 11.50
CA GLY A 83 6.30 8.72 12.40
C GLY A 83 7.70 8.20 12.17
N LEU A 84 8.02 7.14 12.89
CA LEU A 84 9.29 6.44 12.81
C LEU A 84 9.07 4.93 12.63
N VAL A 85 10.01 4.31 11.94
CA VAL A 85 10.18 2.86 11.91
C VAL A 85 11.47 2.53 12.65
N LEU A 86 11.37 1.66 13.65
CA LEU A 86 12.48 1.14 14.41
C LEU A 86 12.76 -0.28 13.91
N LEU A 87 14.01 -0.55 13.53
CA LEU A 87 14.48 -1.89 13.17
C LEU A 87 15.39 -2.40 14.28
N SER A 88 15.12 -3.60 14.78
CA SER A 88 15.91 -4.26 15.82
C SER A 88 16.38 -5.64 15.38
N ASP A 89 17.48 -6.07 15.95
CA ASP A 89 17.89 -7.46 15.95
C ASP A 89 16.89 -8.30 16.75
N ALA A 90 16.44 -9.43 16.22
CA ALA A 90 15.42 -10.24 16.88
C ALA A 90 15.99 -11.24 17.88
N GLU A 91 17.31 -11.48 17.89
CA GLU A 91 17.97 -12.39 18.85
C GLU A 91 18.44 -11.62 20.08
N GLU A 92 19.05 -10.46 19.88
CA GLU A 92 19.64 -9.67 20.97
C GLU A 92 18.72 -8.54 21.44
N GLY A 93 17.70 -8.16 20.65
CA GLY A 93 16.78 -7.05 20.94
C GLY A 93 17.43 -5.66 20.76
N THR A 94 18.64 -5.59 20.20
CA THR A 94 19.36 -4.34 20.00
C THR A 94 18.73 -3.53 18.86
N LEU A 95 18.69 -2.18 19.01
CA LEU A 95 18.22 -1.30 17.96
C LEU A 95 19.29 -1.16 16.87
N LEU A 96 18.93 -1.50 15.64
CA LEU A 96 19.83 -1.48 14.48
C LEU A 96 19.75 -0.18 13.68
N ALA A 97 18.53 0.37 13.47
CA ALA A 97 18.33 1.56 12.67
C ALA A 97 16.99 2.25 12.97
N LEU A 98 16.91 3.54 12.59
CA LEU A 98 15.69 4.34 12.56
C LEU A 98 15.42 4.82 11.13
N PHE A 99 14.14 4.85 10.74
CA PHE A 99 13.72 5.29 9.40
C PHE A 99 12.57 6.30 9.50
N ASP A 100 12.51 7.21 8.52
CA ASP A 100 11.32 8.01 8.26
C ASP A 100 10.15 7.12 7.86
N ALA A 101 9.08 7.15 8.65
CA ALA A 101 7.93 6.28 8.42
C ALA A 101 7.12 6.64 7.17
N ALA A 102 7.13 7.91 6.75
CA ALA A 102 6.39 8.34 5.57
C ALA A 102 7.03 7.79 4.29
N ALA A 103 8.37 7.83 4.19
CA ALA A 103 9.11 7.27 3.06
C ALA A 103 8.98 5.75 2.97
N VAL A 104 9.16 5.04 4.10
CA VAL A 104 8.94 3.59 4.17
C VAL A 104 7.50 3.26 3.75
N THR A 105 6.51 4.01 4.25
CA THR A 105 5.09 3.78 3.92
C THR A 105 4.81 4.01 2.44
N ALA A 106 5.35 5.07 1.83
CA ALA A 106 5.13 5.35 0.42
C ALA A 106 5.65 4.21 -0.46
N LEU A 107 6.89 3.80 -0.20
CA LEU A 107 7.58 2.78 -0.98
C LEU A 107 6.90 1.40 -0.87
N ARG A 108 6.55 0.95 0.38
CA ARG A 108 5.86 -0.33 0.59
C ARG A 108 4.43 -0.33 0.08
N THR A 109 3.74 0.84 0.11
CA THR A 109 2.36 0.95 -0.41
C THR A 109 2.35 0.83 -1.92
N ALA A 110 3.26 1.53 -2.60
CA ALA A 110 3.45 1.40 -4.03
C ALA A 110 3.75 -0.05 -4.43
N ALA A 111 4.71 -0.67 -3.73
CA ALA A 111 5.08 -2.06 -3.99
C ALA A 111 3.91 -3.03 -3.82
N ALA A 112 3.13 -2.91 -2.76
CA ALA A 112 1.96 -3.77 -2.52
C ALA A 112 0.87 -3.58 -3.58
N GLY A 113 0.57 -2.33 -3.95
CA GLY A 113 -0.46 -2.02 -4.97
C GLY A 113 -0.08 -2.52 -6.36
N VAL A 114 1.20 -2.33 -6.76
CA VAL A 114 1.70 -2.83 -8.06
C VAL A 114 1.84 -4.35 -8.05
N LEU A 115 2.29 -4.96 -6.95
CA LEU A 115 2.36 -6.41 -6.81
C LEU A 115 0.98 -7.07 -6.96
N ALA A 116 -0.04 -6.51 -6.33
CA ALA A 116 -1.41 -6.99 -6.49
C ALA A 116 -1.90 -6.82 -7.92
N ALA A 117 -1.62 -5.67 -8.56
CA ALA A 117 -1.96 -5.43 -9.95
C ALA A 117 -1.31 -6.46 -10.88
N ASP A 118 -0.01 -6.68 -10.78
CA ASP A 118 0.72 -7.67 -11.60
C ASP A 118 0.23 -9.11 -11.39
N THR A 119 -0.19 -9.43 -10.16
CA THR A 119 -0.66 -10.78 -9.79
C THR A 119 -2.09 -11.05 -10.26
N LEU A 120 -2.95 -10.01 -10.27
CA LEU A 120 -4.40 -10.16 -10.39
C LEU A 120 -5.00 -9.51 -11.65
N CYS A 121 -4.22 -8.74 -12.44
CA CYS A 121 -4.70 -8.19 -13.71
C CYS A 121 -4.74 -9.25 -14.81
N ARG A 122 -5.25 -8.87 -15.96
CA ARG A 122 -5.15 -9.70 -17.18
C ARG A 122 -3.73 -9.64 -17.73
N SER A 123 -3.24 -10.73 -18.31
CA SER A 123 -1.92 -10.77 -18.94
C SER A 123 -1.74 -9.77 -20.09
N GLU A 124 -2.85 -9.43 -20.77
CA GLU A 124 -2.87 -8.49 -21.88
C GLU A 124 -3.26 -7.06 -21.49
N ALA A 125 -3.31 -6.74 -20.19
CA ALA A 125 -3.65 -5.41 -19.72
C ALA A 125 -2.66 -4.36 -20.26
N SER A 126 -3.19 -3.31 -20.88
CA SER A 126 -2.41 -2.30 -21.59
C SER A 126 -2.66 -0.87 -21.09
N SER A 127 -3.72 -0.66 -20.33
CA SER A 127 -4.05 0.66 -19.74
C SER A 127 -4.03 0.61 -18.22
N TYR A 128 -3.28 1.55 -17.64
CA TYR A 128 -3.05 1.63 -16.19
C TYR A 128 -3.34 3.05 -15.71
N ALA A 129 -3.90 3.15 -14.51
CA ALA A 129 -4.11 4.45 -13.88
C ALA A 129 -3.78 4.44 -12.39
N VAL A 130 -3.38 5.61 -11.88
CA VAL A 130 -3.22 5.89 -10.46
C VAL A 130 -4.19 7.01 -10.08
N ILE A 131 -5.04 6.77 -9.10
CA ILE A 131 -5.99 7.76 -8.57
C ILE A 131 -5.47 8.27 -7.23
N GLY A 132 -5.13 9.56 -7.21
CA GLY A 132 -4.45 10.24 -6.10
C GLY A 132 -3.00 10.53 -6.44
N ALA A 133 -2.61 11.80 -6.50
CA ALA A 133 -1.26 12.27 -6.78
C ALA A 133 -0.55 12.80 -5.53
N GLY A 134 -0.86 12.23 -4.36
CA GLY A 134 -0.12 12.44 -3.12
C GLY A 134 1.22 11.69 -3.12
N ILE A 135 1.87 11.63 -1.95
CA ILE A 135 3.17 10.95 -1.80
C ILE A 135 3.08 9.48 -2.25
N ASN A 136 2.06 8.75 -1.79
CA ASN A 136 1.86 7.34 -2.15
C ASN A 136 1.56 7.17 -3.65
N GLY A 137 0.72 8.07 -4.23
CA GLY A 137 0.38 7.98 -5.66
C GLY A 137 1.56 8.30 -6.57
N ALA A 138 2.36 9.29 -6.21
CA ALA A 138 3.60 9.59 -6.91
C ALA A 138 4.56 8.39 -6.90
N GLU A 139 4.70 7.73 -5.75
CA GLU A 139 5.55 6.56 -5.63
C GLU A 139 4.99 5.34 -6.39
N THR A 140 3.66 5.15 -6.37
CA THR A 140 2.98 4.10 -7.17
C THR A 140 3.19 4.33 -8.66
N ALA A 141 3.01 5.56 -9.15
CA ALA A 141 3.27 5.90 -10.55
C ALA A 141 4.75 5.69 -10.93
N ARG A 142 5.69 6.07 -10.03
CA ARG A 142 7.13 5.84 -10.22
C ARG A 142 7.46 4.35 -10.33
N MET A 143 6.83 3.53 -9.54
CA MET A 143 7.03 2.07 -9.57
C MET A 143 6.48 1.47 -10.86
N LEU A 144 5.27 1.85 -11.31
CA LEU A 144 4.72 1.42 -12.59
C LEU A 144 5.64 1.81 -13.76
N VAL A 145 6.17 3.04 -13.76
CA VAL A 145 7.12 3.49 -14.81
C VAL A 145 8.40 2.67 -14.78
N ALA A 146 8.93 2.33 -13.60
CA ALA A 146 10.10 1.46 -13.48
C ALA A 146 9.82 0.04 -14.03
N HIS A 147 8.57 -0.44 -13.93
CA HIS A 147 8.11 -1.71 -14.52
C HIS A 147 7.75 -1.58 -16.02
N GLY A 148 8.06 -0.46 -16.66
CA GLY A 148 7.86 -0.26 -18.11
C GLY A 148 6.43 0.17 -18.50
N VAL A 149 5.61 0.56 -17.54
CA VAL A 149 4.23 1.01 -17.73
C VAL A 149 4.16 2.53 -17.63
N VAL A 150 3.50 3.19 -18.56
CA VAL A 150 3.20 4.64 -18.48
C VAL A 150 1.75 4.81 -18.01
N PRO A 151 1.49 5.02 -16.71
CA PRO A 151 0.13 5.13 -16.20
C PRO A 151 -0.49 6.50 -16.49
N LEU A 152 -1.83 6.53 -16.57
CA LEU A 152 -2.59 7.76 -16.37
C LEU A 152 -2.54 8.13 -14.89
N ILE A 153 -2.45 9.43 -14.57
CA ILE A 153 -2.54 9.91 -13.19
C ILE A 153 -3.69 10.91 -13.06
N TRP A 154 -4.48 10.75 -12.01
CA TRP A 154 -5.59 11.63 -11.68
C TRP A 154 -5.57 12.04 -10.21
N ASP A 155 -5.83 13.32 -9.97
CA ASP A 155 -6.07 13.90 -8.63
C ASP A 155 -7.03 15.08 -8.77
N LEU A 156 -7.76 15.41 -7.72
CA LEU A 156 -8.61 16.61 -7.67
C LEU A 156 -7.80 17.92 -7.78
N ASP A 157 -6.56 17.90 -7.29
CA ASP A 157 -5.61 19.00 -7.39
C ASP A 157 -4.85 18.92 -8.73
N GLU A 158 -5.23 19.78 -9.68
CA GLU A 158 -4.64 19.84 -11.01
C GLU A 158 -3.13 20.12 -10.97
N GLY A 159 -2.69 21.01 -10.08
CA GLY A 159 -1.27 21.36 -9.97
C GLY A 159 -0.43 20.16 -9.50
N ARG A 160 -0.94 19.38 -8.53
CA ARG A 160 -0.30 18.17 -8.04
C ARG A 160 -0.28 17.08 -9.11
N ARG A 161 -1.39 16.86 -9.80
CA ARG A 161 -1.51 15.90 -10.91
C ARG A 161 -0.46 16.17 -11.99
N ARG A 162 -0.39 17.42 -12.48
CA ARG A 162 0.57 17.85 -13.50
C ARG A 162 2.01 17.68 -13.02
N PHE A 163 2.32 18.15 -11.82
CA PHE A 163 3.66 18.03 -11.23
C PHE A 163 4.15 16.58 -11.16
N VAL A 164 3.29 15.67 -10.73
CA VAL A 164 3.64 14.24 -10.61
C VAL A 164 3.80 13.63 -12.00
N ALA A 165 2.88 13.90 -12.94
CA ALA A 165 2.96 13.37 -14.30
C ALA A 165 4.26 13.79 -15.00
N GLU A 166 4.61 15.08 -14.97
CA GLU A 166 5.84 15.60 -15.58
C GLU A 166 7.11 15.03 -14.94
N ARG A 167 7.14 14.94 -13.59
CA ARG A 167 8.33 14.49 -12.86
C ARG A 167 8.64 13.01 -13.03
N ILE A 168 7.61 12.18 -13.20
CA ILE A 168 7.73 10.71 -13.21
C ILE A 168 7.69 10.16 -14.65
N GLY A 169 7.20 10.93 -15.62
CA GLY A 169 6.96 10.45 -16.97
C GLY A 169 5.66 9.68 -17.12
N ALA A 170 4.68 9.93 -16.24
CA ALA A 170 3.31 9.47 -16.37
C ALA A 170 2.50 10.40 -17.28
N GLN A 171 1.30 9.98 -17.68
CA GLN A 171 0.38 10.80 -18.46
C GLN A 171 -0.70 11.41 -17.56
N GLU A 172 -1.01 12.68 -17.75
CA GLU A 172 -2.11 13.32 -17.05
C GLU A 172 -3.45 12.87 -17.66
N ALA A 173 -4.35 12.29 -16.84
CA ALA A 173 -5.69 11.97 -17.29
C ALA A 173 -6.52 13.24 -17.47
N THR A 174 -7.36 13.29 -18.49
CA THR A 174 -8.24 14.44 -18.80
C THR A 174 -9.44 14.51 -17.86
N SER A 175 -9.80 13.37 -17.24
CA SER A 175 -10.91 13.27 -16.28
C SER A 175 -10.73 12.09 -15.34
N ALA A 176 -11.44 12.11 -14.20
CA ALA A 176 -11.53 10.94 -13.30
C ALA A 176 -12.11 9.73 -14.04
N ALA A 177 -13.12 9.93 -14.87
CA ALA A 177 -13.78 8.85 -15.61
C ALA A 177 -12.82 8.15 -16.58
N GLU A 178 -11.94 8.88 -17.25
CA GLU A 178 -10.91 8.31 -18.12
C GLU A 178 -9.95 7.41 -17.33
N ALA A 179 -9.44 7.92 -16.20
CA ALA A 179 -8.51 7.15 -15.36
C ALA A 179 -9.17 5.92 -14.74
N LEU A 180 -10.40 6.05 -14.23
CA LEU A 180 -11.15 4.94 -13.63
C LEU A 180 -11.58 3.87 -14.65
N ALA A 181 -11.63 4.19 -15.93
CA ALA A 181 -11.95 3.23 -17.00
C ALA A 181 -10.72 2.42 -17.47
N SER A 182 -9.53 2.65 -16.91
CA SER A 182 -8.34 1.84 -17.21
C SER A 182 -8.53 0.39 -16.78
N GLU A 183 -7.87 -0.54 -17.48
CA GLU A 183 -7.95 -1.98 -17.19
C GLU A 183 -7.34 -2.34 -15.83
N VAL A 184 -6.34 -1.55 -15.39
CA VAL A 184 -5.69 -1.68 -14.09
C VAL A 184 -5.68 -0.33 -13.41
N VAL A 185 -6.27 -0.24 -12.24
CA VAL A 185 -6.33 1.00 -11.46
C VAL A 185 -5.76 0.76 -10.06
N VAL A 186 -4.88 1.67 -9.62
CA VAL A 186 -4.42 1.70 -8.23
C VAL A 186 -4.93 2.99 -7.59
N THR A 187 -5.80 2.86 -6.60
CA THR A 187 -6.32 4.01 -5.86
C THR A 187 -5.50 4.24 -4.59
N VAL A 188 -5.03 5.45 -4.41
CA VAL A 188 -4.24 5.87 -3.23
C VAL A 188 -4.79 7.18 -2.65
N THR A 189 -6.12 7.29 -2.64
CA THR A 189 -6.84 8.43 -2.08
C THR A 189 -7.03 8.30 -0.56
N PRO A 190 -7.51 9.32 0.14
CA PRO A 190 -7.89 9.18 1.55
C PRO A 190 -9.09 8.24 1.82
N GLY A 191 -9.71 7.63 0.79
CA GLY A 191 -10.87 6.74 0.95
C GLY A 191 -12.15 7.46 1.42
N ALA A 192 -12.27 8.76 1.16
CA ALA A 192 -13.38 9.58 1.66
C ALA A 192 -14.58 9.66 0.70
N ALA A 193 -14.46 9.11 -0.50
CA ALA A 193 -15.49 9.14 -1.54
C ALA A 193 -15.51 7.84 -2.33
N VAL A 194 -16.71 7.37 -2.67
CA VAL A 194 -16.92 6.23 -3.55
C VAL A 194 -16.51 6.62 -4.97
N LEU A 195 -15.49 5.97 -5.49
CA LEU A 195 -14.97 6.14 -6.85
C LEU A 195 -15.68 5.22 -7.85
N TYR A 196 -16.07 4.02 -7.39
CA TYR A 196 -16.79 3.02 -8.15
C TYR A 196 -18.21 2.84 -7.61
N PRO A 197 -19.21 3.63 -8.11
CA PRO A 197 -20.60 3.42 -7.80
C PRO A 197 -21.13 2.12 -8.40
N GLU A 198 -22.34 1.71 -7.99
CA GLU A 198 -22.96 0.50 -8.49
C GLU A 198 -23.04 0.46 -10.03
N GLY A 199 -22.60 -0.65 -10.61
CA GLY A 199 -22.58 -0.88 -12.05
C GLY A 199 -21.40 -0.27 -12.80
N SER A 200 -20.39 0.30 -12.11
CA SER A 200 -19.31 1.02 -12.77
C SER A 200 -18.04 0.19 -13.04
N LEU A 201 -17.87 -0.95 -12.36
CA LEU A 201 -16.76 -1.85 -12.65
C LEU A 201 -16.98 -2.61 -13.97
N GLU A 202 -15.97 -2.57 -14.83
CA GLU A 202 -16.03 -3.17 -16.16
C GLU A 202 -15.45 -4.60 -16.18
N PRO A 203 -15.97 -5.49 -17.03
CA PRO A 203 -15.42 -6.83 -17.18
C PRO A 203 -13.93 -6.82 -17.52
N GLY A 204 -13.16 -7.63 -16.82
CA GLY A 204 -11.70 -7.74 -16.99
C GLY A 204 -10.88 -6.73 -16.21
N GLN A 205 -11.51 -5.76 -15.54
CA GLN A 205 -10.82 -4.73 -14.75
C GLN A 205 -10.18 -5.30 -13.48
N HIS A 206 -9.03 -4.74 -13.10
CA HIS A 206 -8.41 -4.92 -11.80
C HIS A 206 -8.32 -3.58 -11.07
N VAL A 207 -8.67 -3.56 -9.76
CA VAL A 207 -8.49 -2.37 -8.93
C VAL A 207 -7.78 -2.74 -7.64
N SER A 208 -6.59 -2.14 -7.41
CA SER A 208 -5.90 -2.17 -6.12
C SER A 208 -6.36 -0.98 -5.28
N LEU A 209 -7.12 -1.26 -4.22
CA LEU A 209 -7.74 -0.29 -3.32
C LEU A 209 -6.82 -0.06 -2.11
N MET A 210 -6.04 1.03 -2.15
CA MET A 210 -5.02 1.34 -1.14
C MET A 210 -5.45 2.47 -0.19
N GLY A 211 -6.66 3.03 -0.37
CA GLY A 211 -7.12 4.21 0.35
C GLY A 211 -7.85 3.92 1.66
N ALA A 212 -8.50 2.75 1.78
CA ALA A 212 -9.30 2.39 2.93
C ALA A 212 -8.44 1.69 4.00
N ASP A 213 -7.84 2.46 4.90
CA ASP A 213 -6.98 1.98 5.98
C ASP A 213 -7.57 2.23 7.40
N GLY A 214 -8.89 2.42 7.49
CA GLY A 214 -9.57 2.68 8.74
C GLY A 214 -11.10 2.76 8.61
N PRO A 215 -11.82 2.79 9.74
CA PRO A 215 -13.28 2.73 9.76
C PRO A 215 -13.95 3.85 8.97
N GLY A 216 -15.02 3.51 8.22
CA GLY A 216 -15.85 4.46 7.48
C GLY A 216 -15.23 4.96 6.18
N LYS A 217 -14.12 4.40 5.75
CA LYS A 217 -13.52 4.65 4.45
C LYS A 217 -14.00 3.63 3.44
N ALA A 218 -14.33 4.07 2.22
CA ALA A 218 -14.67 3.21 1.10
C ALA A 218 -14.50 3.96 -0.23
N GLU A 219 -13.95 3.27 -1.23
CA GLU A 219 -13.77 3.76 -2.60
C GLU A 219 -14.70 3.02 -3.57
N VAL A 220 -15.29 1.88 -3.15
CA VAL A 220 -16.17 1.03 -3.96
C VAL A 220 -17.53 0.89 -3.28
N ALA A 221 -18.62 0.96 -4.06
CA ALA A 221 -19.96 0.70 -3.54
C ALA A 221 -20.10 -0.78 -3.11
N ILE A 222 -20.81 -1.04 -2.01
CA ILE A 222 -21.00 -2.41 -1.47
C ILE A 222 -21.55 -3.37 -2.54
N ALA A 223 -22.43 -2.89 -3.44
CA ALA A 223 -22.98 -3.70 -4.52
C ALA A 223 -21.92 -4.25 -5.48
N GLU A 224 -20.84 -3.50 -5.69
CA GLU A 224 -19.72 -3.93 -6.56
C GLU A 224 -18.90 -5.07 -5.94
N LEU A 225 -18.81 -5.14 -4.60
CA LEU A 225 -18.10 -6.23 -3.92
C LEU A 225 -18.69 -7.61 -4.24
N SER A 226 -20.00 -7.68 -4.50
CA SER A 226 -20.66 -8.95 -4.89
C SER A 226 -20.42 -9.32 -6.35
N ARG A 227 -19.90 -8.41 -7.18
CA ARG A 227 -19.67 -8.60 -8.62
C ARG A 227 -18.22 -8.94 -8.94
N ALA A 228 -17.32 -8.81 -7.96
CA ALA A 228 -15.89 -8.98 -8.14
C ALA A 228 -15.36 -10.20 -7.39
N HIS A 229 -14.22 -10.71 -7.86
CA HIS A 229 -13.38 -11.61 -7.07
C HIS A 229 -12.56 -10.75 -6.10
N LEU A 230 -12.74 -11.03 -4.80
CA LEU A 230 -12.19 -10.22 -3.73
C LEU A 230 -10.88 -10.79 -3.24
N PHE A 231 -9.88 -9.92 -3.14
CA PHE A 231 -8.57 -10.21 -2.57
C PHE A 231 -8.25 -9.20 -1.48
N CYS A 232 -7.42 -9.58 -0.52
CA CYS A 232 -6.93 -8.65 0.50
C CYS A 232 -5.47 -8.93 0.87
N ASP A 233 -4.87 -7.99 1.57
CA ASP A 233 -3.54 -8.16 2.13
C ASP A 233 -3.56 -9.06 3.38
N ASN A 234 -4.56 -8.92 4.26
CA ASN A 234 -4.81 -9.77 5.42
C ASN A 234 -6.28 -9.68 5.84
N TRP A 235 -6.97 -10.80 5.94
CA TRP A 235 -8.40 -10.85 6.25
C TRP A 235 -8.76 -10.22 7.59
N GLU A 236 -7.98 -10.51 8.64
CA GLU A 236 -8.28 -9.98 9.97
C GLU A 236 -8.32 -8.45 9.98
N GLN A 237 -7.43 -7.78 9.23
CA GLN A 237 -7.41 -6.32 9.14
C GLN A 237 -8.43 -5.78 8.14
N ALA A 238 -8.55 -6.38 6.97
CA ALA A 238 -9.45 -5.96 5.90
C ALA A 238 -10.93 -6.03 6.32
N SER A 239 -11.31 -7.08 7.05
CA SER A 239 -12.69 -7.27 7.53
C SER A 239 -13.15 -6.25 8.57
N HIS A 240 -12.24 -5.50 9.20
CA HIS A 240 -12.55 -4.56 10.27
C HIS A 240 -12.26 -3.10 9.92
N GLY A 241 -11.28 -2.84 9.04
CA GLY A 241 -10.82 -1.48 8.78
C GLY A 241 -10.42 -1.20 7.34
N GLY A 242 -10.61 -2.18 6.43
CA GLY A 242 -10.35 -2.04 4.99
C GLY A 242 -11.60 -1.70 4.19
N GLU A 243 -11.45 -1.75 2.89
CA GLU A 243 -12.53 -1.57 1.90
C GLU A 243 -13.66 -2.60 2.08
N LEU A 244 -13.30 -3.84 2.48
CA LEU A 244 -14.25 -4.93 2.67
C LEU A 244 -15.10 -4.80 3.93
N ALA A 245 -14.71 -3.99 4.91
CA ALA A 245 -15.37 -3.89 6.21
C ALA A 245 -16.86 -3.54 6.12
N ALA A 246 -17.25 -2.64 5.20
CA ALA A 246 -18.65 -2.29 4.97
C ALA A 246 -19.45 -3.46 4.37
N GLY A 247 -18.86 -4.23 3.47
CA GLY A 247 -19.43 -5.44 2.89
C GLY A 247 -19.63 -6.55 3.92
N VAL A 248 -18.66 -6.71 4.83
CA VAL A 248 -18.74 -7.65 5.97
C VAL A 248 -19.89 -7.25 6.90
N ALA A 249 -19.98 -5.97 7.28
CA ALA A 249 -21.06 -5.45 8.12
C ALA A 249 -22.45 -5.61 7.47
N ALA A 250 -22.54 -5.53 6.14
CA ALA A 250 -23.77 -5.73 5.38
C ALA A 250 -24.09 -7.23 5.13
N GLY A 251 -23.19 -8.16 5.48
CA GLY A 251 -23.35 -9.60 5.27
C GLY A 251 -23.20 -10.06 3.81
N VAL A 252 -22.62 -9.22 2.95
CA VAL A 252 -22.36 -9.55 1.52
C VAL A 252 -20.95 -10.07 1.28
N VAL A 253 -20.02 -9.89 2.23
CA VAL A 253 -18.65 -10.38 2.20
C VAL A 253 -18.41 -11.26 3.41
N THR A 254 -17.84 -12.45 3.19
CA THR A 254 -17.42 -13.40 4.24
C THR A 254 -15.99 -13.85 3.97
N GLN A 255 -15.33 -14.43 4.97
CA GLN A 255 -13.96 -14.92 4.82
C GLN A 255 -13.80 -15.89 3.64
N ASP A 256 -14.79 -16.75 3.41
CA ASP A 256 -14.78 -17.76 2.33
C ASP A 256 -14.87 -17.14 0.93
N THR A 257 -15.28 -15.87 0.83
CA THR A 257 -15.40 -15.13 -0.45
C THR A 257 -14.20 -14.26 -0.76
N VAL A 258 -13.20 -14.22 0.11
CA VAL A 258 -12.01 -13.36 -0.02
C VAL A 258 -10.75 -14.22 0.00
N THR A 259 -9.81 -13.91 -0.88
CA THR A 259 -8.52 -14.60 -0.96
C THR A 259 -7.41 -13.65 -0.50
N GLU A 260 -6.54 -14.09 0.39
CA GLU A 260 -5.34 -13.32 0.75
C GLU A 260 -4.31 -13.38 -0.38
N LEU A 261 -3.72 -12.23 -0.74
CA LEU A 261 -2.72 -12.12 -1.81
C LEU A 261 -1.53 -13.04 -1.58
N GLY A 262 -1.10 -13.22 -0.33
CA GLY A 262 -0.01 -14.10 0.04
C GLY A 262 -0.24 -15.54 -0.37
N ALA A 263 -1.47 -16.06 -0.24
CA ALA A 263 -1.83 -17.42 -0.64
C ALA A 263 -1.75 -17.61 -2.18
N VAL A 264 -2.12 -16.56 -2.94
CA VAL A 264 -1.97 -16.57 -4.41
C VAL A 264 -0.49 -16.60 -4.79
N LEU A 265 0.34 -15.78 -4.15
CA LEU A 265 1.77 -15.68 -4.46
C LEU A 265 2.54 -16.99 -4.20
N ILE A 266 2.14 -17.77 -3.20
CA ILE A 266 2.77 -19.07 -2.92
C ILE A 266 2.09 -20.26 -3.63
N GLY A 267 1.05 -19.99 -4.45
CA GLY A 267 0.35 -21.01 -5.24
C GLY A 267 -0.63 -21.90 -4.45
N GLU A 268 -1.05 -21.45 -3.27
CA GLU A 268 -2.05 -22.16 -2.43
C GLU A 268 -3.48 -21.71 -2.74
N ALA A 269 -3.67 -20.63 -3.48
CA ALA A 269 -4.95 -20.15 -3.93
C ALA A 269 -4.89 -19.62 -5.37
N ASP A 270 -6.03 -19.67 -6.06
CA ASP A 270 -6.15 -19.11 -7.40
C ASP A 270 -6.22 -17.57 -7.33
N GLY A 271 -5.55 -16.91 -8.26
CA GLY A 271 -5.73 -15.49 -8.56
C GLY A 271 -6.92 -15.26 -9.50
N ARG A 272 -6.74 -14.43 -10.54
CA ARG A 272 -7.70 -14.24 -11.63
C ARG A 272 -7.93 -15.56 -12.38
N ARG A 273 -9.18 -15.94 -12.61
CA ARG A 273 -9.55 -17.21 -13.27
C ARG A 273 -9.89 -17.05 -14.75
N SER A 274 -10.39 -15.88 -15.14
CA SER A 274 -10.74 -15.60 -16.54
C SER A 274 -10.44 -14.14 -16.92
N ALA A 275 -10.34 -13.89 -18.22
CA ALA A 275 -10.12 -12.54 -18.75
C ALA A 275 -11.30 -11.58 -18.45
N GLY A 276 -12.51 -12.11 -18.27
CA GLY A 276 -13.70 -11.33 -17.95
C GLY A 276 -13.91 -11.03 -16.47
N ASP A 277 -13.14 -11.67 -15.57
CA ASP A 277 -13.29 -11.43 -14.13
C ASP A 277 -12.99 -9.97 -13.78
N VAL A 278 -13.74 -9.40 -12.86
CA VAL A 278 -13.36 -8.20 -12.13
C VAL A 278 -12.63 -8.63 -10.87
N THR A 279 -11.45 -8.07 -10.61
CA THR A 279 -10.69 -8.37 -9.39
C THR A 279 -10.47 -7.11 -8.58
N LEU A 280 -10.76 -7.17 -7.28
CA LEU A 280 -10.53 -6.08 -6.33
C LEU A 280 -9.53 -6.56 -5.27
N PHE A 281 -8.54 -5.74 -4.98
CA PHE A 281 -7.57 -5.99 -3.91
C PHE A 281 -7.70 -4.91 -2.84
N ASP A 282 -8.07 -5.30 -1.62
CA ASP A 282 -8.14 -4.42 -0.45
C ASP A 282 -6.82 -4.44 0.32
N SER A 283 -6.18 -3.29 0.46
CA SER A 283 -4.93 -3.16 1.21
C SER A 283 -5.07 -2.24 2.41
N THR A 284 -4.97 -2.83 3.57
CA THR A 284 -4.95 -2.10 4.84
C THR A 284 -3.55 -1.64 5.25
N GLY A 285 -2.51 -2.19 4.59
CA GLY A 285 -1.10 -1.98 4.89
C GLY A 285 -0.61 -2.80 6.09
N LEU A 286 0.38 -3.61 5.89
CA LEU A 286 0.87 -4.60 6.84
C LEU A 286 2.25 -4.24 7.40
N ALA A 287 2.50 -4.53 8.67
CA ALA A 287 3.80 -4.28 9.30
C ALA A 287 4.95 -5.11 8.68
N ILE A 288 4.64 -6.27 8.09
CA ILE A 288 5.63 -7.08 7.35
C ILE A 288 6.18 -6.33 6.14
N GLN A 289 5.37 -5.47 5.50
CA GLN A 289 5.83 -4.64 4.37
C GLN A 289 6.81 -3.57 4.86
N ASP A 290 6.56 -2.98 6.04
CA ASP A 290 7.46 -2.02 6.66
C ASP A 290 8.78 -2.70 7.08
N LEU A 291 8.73 -3.93 7.62
CA LEU A 291 9.90 -4.75 7.92
C LEU A 291 10.73 -5.04 6.66
N ALA A 292 10.07 -5.42 5.56
CA ALA A 292 10.75 -5.72 4.30
C ALA A 292 11.56 -4.53 3.78
N ILE A 293 10.95 -3.34 3.74
CA ILE A 293 11.62 -2.12 3.29
C ILE A 293 12.75 -1.72 4.25
N ALA A 294 12.48 -1.71 5.57
CA ALA A 294 13.49 -1.33 6.55
C ALA A 294 14.71 -2.27 6.53
N LYS A 295 14.47 -3.58 6.46
CA LYS A 295 15.52 -4.60 6.34
C LYS A 295 16.34 -4.43 5.05
N ALA A 296 15.66 -4.30 3.91
CA ALA A 296 16.33 -4.15 2.61
C ALA A 296 17.16 -2.84 2.57
N ALA A 297 16.62 -1.71 3.05
CA ALA A 297 17.37 -0.46 3.12
C ALA A 297 18.56 -0.55 4.10
N PHE A 298 18.40 -1.24 5.23
CA PHE A 298 19.48 -1.41 6.20
C PHE A 298 20.69 -2.16 5.63
N THR A 299 20.52 -3.10 4.70
CA THR A 299 21.64 -3.77 4.01
C THR A 299 22.54 -2.80 3.26
N LYS A 300 22.03 -1.62 2.88
CA LYS A 300 22.76 -0.56 2.17
C LYS A 300 23.35 0.51 3.11
N ALA A 301 23.23 0.35 4.43
CA ALA A 301 23.64 1.37 5.40
C ALA A 301 25.12 1.76 5.27
N SER A 302 25.99 0.82 4.96
CA SER A 302 27.44 1.07 4.77
C SER A 302 27.79 1.79 3.46
N GLU A 303 26.86 1.84 2.51
CA GLU A 303 27.04 2.50 1.20
C GLU A 303 26.55 3.96 1.22
N LEU A 304 25.91 4.37 2.32
CA LEU A 304 25.28 5.69 2.47
C LEU A 304 25.93 6.51 3.59
N GLU A 305 26.02 7.82 3.36
CA GLU A 305 26.40 8.77 4.40
C GLU A 305 25.19 9.08 5.30
N LEU A 306 24.97 8.24 6.31
CA LEU A 306 23.82 8.33 7.21
C LEU A 306 24.15 9.14 8.46
N GLN A 307 23.19 9.92 8.93
CA GLN A 307 23.25 10.51 10.27
C GLN A 307 23.28 9.38 11.31
N GLN A 308 24.09 9.56 12.36
CA GLN A 308 24.19 8.60 13.46
C GLN A 308 23.69 9.25 14.74
N ILE A 309 23.02 8.47 15.58
CA ILE A 309 22.65 8.87 16.94
C ILE A 309 23.24 7.90 17.96
N GLU A 310 23.47 8.40 19.15
CA GLU A 310 23.83 7.62 20.33
C GLU A 310 22.62 7.62 21.28
N LEU A 311 22.22 6.44 21.76
CA LEU A 311 21.14 6.25 22.72
C LEU A 311 21.69 5.71 24.04
#